data_acb29969557942499d500253596cf08a
#
_entry.id   acb29969557942499d500253596cf08a
#
_cell.length_a   1.000
_cell.length_b   1.000
_cell.length_c   1.000
_cell.angle_alpha   90.00
_cell.angle_beta   90.00
_cell.angle_gamma   90.00
#
_symmetry.space_group_name_H-M   'P 1'
#
loop_
_entity.id
_entity.type
_entity.pdbx_description
1 polymer ?
#
loop_
_entity_poly.entity_id
_entity_poly.type
_entity_poly.pdbx_seq_one_letter_code
_entity_poly.pdbx_strand_id
1 'polypeptide(L)'
;MLVVAALGGNALLQRGEPLTAQVQRDNVKVAARALAEIVRAGHQLVVTHGNGPQVGLLALQEEAYNPAESFPLDVLGAQTAGMIGYLIEQELENALQHSCPVVSVLTQVVVDAKDPAFAKPTKFIGPVYSHEEALLRAEQAGWQIAADGDKWRRVVASPKPLDIPDLQVIRLLVDSNVVVVCNGGGGIPVVRYADNSLLGIEAVIDKDAS
;
A
#
# COMPACT_ATOMS: atom_id res chain seq x y z
N MET A 1 -11.77 -13.42 18.87
CA MET A 1 -11.63 -13.89 17.47
C MET A 1 -10.60 -13.02 16.76
N LEU A 2 -10.04 -13.50 15.64
CA LEU A 2 -9.17 -12.67 14.79
C LEU A 2 -10.05 -11.82 13.84
N VAL A 3 -9.77 -10.52 13.80
CA VAL A 3 -10.39 -9.55 12.87
C VAL A 3 -9.30 -9.04 11.93
N VAL A 4 -9.55 -9.05 10.64
CA VAL A 4 -8.71 -8.40 9.63
C VAL A 4 -9.44 -7.15 9.14
N ALA A 5 -8.86 -5.98 9.36
CA ALA A 5 -9.41 -4.69 8.97
C ALA A 5 -8.61 -4.08 7.81
N ALA A 6 -9.26 -3.87 6.67
CA ALA A 6 -8.64 -3.26 5.50
C ALA A 6 -8.99 -1.77 5.42
N LEU A 7 -8.02 -0.90 5.62
CA LEU A 7 -8.17 0.55 5.47
C LEU A 7 -8.07 0.94 3.99
N GLY A 8 -9.20 1.33 3.42
CA GLY A 8 -9.26 1.86 2.05
C GLY A 8 -8.61 3.24 1.90
N GLY A 9 -8.45 3.69 0.66
CA GLY A 9 -7.86 5.01 0.37
C GLY A 9 -8.54 6.16 1.11
N ASN A 10 -9.87 6.13 1.24
CA ASN A 10 -10.63 7.16 1.95
C ASN A 10 -10.38 7.21 3.47
N ALA A 11 -9.88 6.13 4.07
CA ALA A 11 -9.48 6.12 5.48
C ALA A 11 -8.14 6.84 5.71
N LEU A 12 -7.36 7.04 4.66
CA LEU A 12 -6.05 7.70 4.69
C LEU A 12 -6.10 9.10 4.06
N LEU A 13 -6.90 9.26 3.00
CA LEU A 13 -7.03 10.50 2.25
C LEU A 13 -8.42 10.54 1.61
N GLN A 14 -9.25 11.50 1.98
CA GLN A 14 -10.57 11.69 1.38
C GLN A 14 -10.47 12.40 0.03
N ARG A 15 -11.46 12.21 -0.82
CA ARG A 15 -11.46 12.83 -2.15
C ARG A 15 -11.46 14.36 -2.03
N GLY A 16 -10.47 14.99 -2.65
CA GLY A 16 -10.31 16.45 -2.63
C GLY A 16 -9.42 16.99 -1.51
N GLU A 17 -8.99 16.16 -0.58
CA GLU A 17 -8.03 16.57 0.44
C GLU A 17 -6.60 16.66 -0.13
N PRO A 18 -5.77 17.60 0.34
CA PRO A 18 -4.37 17.65 -0.04
C PRO A 18 -3.58 16.49 0.58
N LEU A 19 -2.70 15.88 -0.22
CA LEU A 19 -1.85 14.78 0.24
C LEU A 19 -0.69 15.31 1.10
N THR A 20 -1.00 15.72 2.33
CA THR A 20 -0.03 16.17 3.33
C THR A 20 0.07 15.17 4.49
N ALA A 21 1.19 15.18 5.19
CA ALA A 21 1.40 14.32 6.36
C ALA A 21 0.35 14.59 7.47
N GLN A 22 -0.05 15.86 7.66
CA GLN A 22 -1.02 16.22 8.68
C GLN A 22 -2.42 15.68 8.37
N VAL A 23 -2.90 15.85 7.13
CA VAL A 23 -4.21 15.34 6.71
C VAL A 23 -4.26 13.81 6.84
N GLN A 24 -3.21 13.13 6.40
CA GLN A 24 -3.14 11.66 6.54
C GLN A 24 -3.17 11.24 8.01
N ARG A 25 -2.41 11.91 8.89
CA ARG A 25 -2.41 11.64 10.32
C ARG A 25 -3.80 11.85 10.94
N ASP A 26 -4.48 12.94 10.61
CA ASP A 26 -5.80 13.24 11.15
C ASP A 26 -6.84 12.18 10.74
N ASN A 27 -6.79 11.72 9.48
CA ASN A 27 -7.65 10.66 8.99
C ASN A 27 -7.33 9.32 9.66
N VAL A 28 -6.05 8.94 9.75
CA VAL A 28 -5.61 7.72 10.45
C VAL A 28 -6.03 7.73 11.91
N LYS A 29 -5.97 8.86 12.59
CA LYS A 29 -6.40 9.01 14.00
C LYS A 29 -7.88 8.67 14.18
N VAL A 30 -8.74 9.03 13.21
CA VAL A 30 -10.16 8.64 13.25
C VAL A 30 -10.31 7.13 13.09
N ALA A 31 -9.63 6.54 12.11
CA ALA A 31 -9.66 5.10 11.88
C ALA A 31 -9.10 4.31 13.09
N ALA A 32 -7.99 4.76 13.66
CA ALA A 32 -7.34 4.12 14.82
C ALA A 32 -8.26 4.04 16.05
N ARG A 33 -9.07 5.08 16.30
CA ARG A 33 -10.05 5.05 17.40
C ARG A 33 -11.08 3.94 17.20
N ALA A 34 -11.60 3.77 15.99
CA ALA A 34 -12.57 2.71 15.70
C ALA A 34 -11.93 1.31 15.80
N LEU A 35 -10.68 1.16 15.30
CA LEU A 35 -9.93 -0.09 15.40
C LEU A 35 -9.58 -0.46 16.85
N ALA A 36 -9.28 0.52 17.69
CA ALA A 36 -8.99 0.30 19.10
C ALA A 36 -10.19 -0.29 19.86
N GLU A 37 -11.43 0.01 19.46
CA GLU A 37 -12.62 -0.61 20.07
C GLU A 37 -12.70 -2.12 19.81
N ILE A 38 -12.20 -2.59 18.65
CA ILE A 38 -12.12 -4.02 18.34
C ILE A 38 -11.17 -4.73 19.32
N VAL A 39 -10.01 -4.12 19.58
CA VAL A 39 -9.02 -4.66 20.54
C VAL A 39 -9.58 -4.63 21.97
N ARG A 40 -10.22 -3.52 22.39
CA ARG A 40 -10.85 -3.39 23.72
C ARG A 40 -11.98 -4.39 23.95
N ALA A 41 -12.65 -4.80 22.88
CA ALA A 41 -13.65 -5.87 22.92
C ALA A 41 -13.03 -7.28 23.05
N GLY A 42 -11.71 -7.40 23.16
CA GLY A 42 -11.00 -8.68 23.36
C GLY A 42 -10.74 -9.45 22.06
N HIS A 43 -10.75 -8.78 20.91
CA HIS A 43 -10.44 -9.40 19.62
C HIS A 43 -8.98 -9.16 19.23
N GLN A 44 -8.37 -10.12 18.56
CA GLN A 44 -7.08 -9.95 17.88
C GLN A 44 -7.30 -9.14 16.59
N LEU A 45 -6.37 -8.27 16.23
CA LEU A 45 -6.50 -7.37 15.09
C LEU A 45 -5.28 -7.43 14.17
N VAL A 46 -5.54 -7.62 12.88
CA VAL A 46 -4.60 -7.36 11.79
C VAL A 46 -5.15 -6.20 10.96
N VAL A 47 -4.31 -5.25 10.63
CA VAL A 47 -4.69 -4.08 9.83
C VAL A 47 -3.92 -4.11 8.50
N THR A 48 -4.63 -4.01 7.40
CA THR A 48 -4.04 -3.77 6.08
C THR A 48 -4.46 -2.39 5.56
N HIS A 49 -3.73 -1.83 4.62
CA HIS A 49 -4.06 -0.51 4.08
C HIS A 49 -3.69 -0.36 2.61
N GLY A 50 -4.37 0.56 1.90
CA GLY A 50 -3.99 0.97 0.56
C GLY A 50 -2.87 2.02 0.57
N ASN A 51 -2.26 2.28 -0.60
CA ASN A 51 -1.20 3.28 -0.79
C ASN A 51 -1.24 3.99 -2.15
N GLY A 52 -2.27 3.78 -2.96
CA GLY A 52 -2.31 4.26 -4.35
C GLY A 52 -1.97 5.75 -4.55
N PRO A 53 -2.55 6.70 -3.81
CA PRO A 53 -2.17 8.10 -3.90
C PRO A 53 -0.71 8.36 -3.49
N GLN A 54 -0.24 7.69 -2.44
CA GLN A 54 1.08 7.89 -1.87
C GLN A 54 2.20 7.35 -2.77
N VAL A 55 2.07 6.12 -3.29
CA VAL A 55 3.05 5.54 -4.22
C VAL A 55 3.15 6.35 -5.50
N GLY A 56 2.02 6.89 -5.98
CA GLY A 56 2.03 7.75 -7.15
C GLY A 56 2.69 9.12 -6.90
N LEU A 57 2.54 9.69 -5.69
CA LEU A 57 3.26 10.91 -5.32
C LEU A 57 4.76 10.66 -5.25
N LEU A 58 5.21 9.58 -4.61
CA LEU A 58 6.62 9.23 -4.56
C LEU A 58 7.20 9.02 -5.96
N ALA A 59 6.48 8.32 -6.84
CA ALA A 59 6.92 8.13 -8.22
C ALA A 59 7.12 9.46 -8.97
N LEU A 60 6.25 10.47 -8.73
CA LEU A 60 6.42 11.82 -9.29
C LEU A 60 7.61 12.56 -8.68
N GLN A 61 7.88 12.40 -7.39
CA GLN A 61 9.02 13.02 -6.72
C GLN A 61 10.34 12.44 -7.22
N GLU A 62 10.42 11.12 -7.40
CA GLU A 62 11.58 10.44 -7.99
C GLU A 62 11.83 10.90 -9.43
N GLU A 63 10.77 10.93 -10.26
CA GLU A 63 10.87 11.42 -11.64
C GLU A 63 11.33 12.88 -11.71
N ALA A 64 10.87 13.72 -10.79
CA ALA A 64 11.30 15.13 -10.74
C ALA A 64 12.76 15.30 -10.24
N TYR A 65 13.24 14.39 -9.40
CA TYR A 65 14.59 14.43 -8.86
C TYR A 65 15.61 13.83 -9.84
N ASN A 66 15.38 12.62 -10.31
CA ASN A 66 16.28 11.94 -11.25
C ASN A 66 15.47 11.00 -12.18
N PRO A 67 14.98 11.51 -13.33
CA PRO A 67 14.16 10.71 -14.23
C PRO A 67 14.89 9.52 -14.87
N ALA A 68 16.24 9.55 -14.91
CA ALA A 68 17.04 8.48 -15.49
C ALA A 68 17.20 7.26 -14.56
N GLU A 69 17.06 7.45 -13.25
CA GLU A 69 17.32 6.43 -12.22
C GLU A 69 16.27 6.48 -11.11
N SER A 70 14.98 6.58 -11.48
CA SER A 70 13.88 6.52 -10.52
C SER A 70 13.81 5.16 -9.83
N PHE A 71 13.46 5.14 -8.54
CA PHE A 71 13.23 3.89 -7.81
C PHE A 71 12.05 3.10 -8.41
N PRO A 72 12.18 1.75 -8.48
CA PRO A 72 11.11 0.90 -8.98
C PRO A 72 9.92 0.86 -8.01
N LEU A 73 8.74 0.44 -8.52
CA LEU A 73 7.49 0.49 -7.76
C LEU A 73 7.47 -0.40 -6.51
N ASP A 74 8.21 -1.50 -6.49
CA ASP A 74 8.34 -2.34 -5.29
C ASP A 74 9.04 -1.59 -4.16
N VAL A 75 10.10 -0.83 -4.46
CA VAL A 75 10.80 0.04 -3.48
C VAL A 75 9.91 1.20 -3.04
N LEU A 76 9.23 1.88 -3.97
CA LEU A 76 8.26 2.93 -3.63
C LEU A 76 7.08 2.37 -2.82
N GLY A 77 6.67 1.13 -3.11
CA GLY A 77 5.70 0.38 -2.34
C GLY A 77 6.16 0.16 -0.89
N ALA A 78 7.41 -0.25 -0.70
CA ALA A 78 8.01 -0.43 0.63
C ALA A 78 8.11 0.90 1.41
N GLN A 79 8.51 1.98 0.76
CA GLN A 79 8.56 3.33 1.37
C GLN A 79 7.16 3.77 1.84
N THR A 80 6.13 3.60 1.00
CA THR A 80 4.76 3.98 1.37
C THR A 80 4.18 3.06 2.43
N ALA A 81 4.48 1.76 2.41
CA ALA A 81 4.06 0.82 3.45
C ALA A 81 4.67 1.22 4.81
N GLY A 82 5.95 1.58 4.84
CA GLY A 82 6.61 2.06 6.05
C GLY A 82 6.03 3.40 6.54
N MET A 83 5.82 4.36 5.65
CA MET A 83 5.26 5.67 6.00
C MET A 83 3.83 5.55 6.58
N ILE A 84 2.96 4.82 5.92
CA ILE A 84 1.55 4.68 6.34
C ILE A 84 1.48 3.76 7.56
N GLY A 85 2.25 2.66 7.57
CA GLY A 85 2.35 1.74 8.69
C GLY A 85 2.75 2.46 9.98
N TYR A 86 3.77 3.33 9.91
CA TYR A 86 4.19 4.19 11.03
C TYR A 86 3.05 5.06 11.56
N LEU A 87 2.28 5.71 10.68
CA LEU A 87 1.17 6.55 11.11
C LEU A 87 0.06 5.74 11.80
N ILE A 88 -0.28 4.56 11.25
CA ILE A 88 -1.30 3.67 11.81
C ILE A 88 -0.84 3.12 13.16
N GLU A 89 0.39 2.62 13.25
CA GLU A 89 0.99 2.09 14.48
C GLU A 89 0.94 3.14 15.59
N GLN A 90 1.48 4.33 15.34
CA GLN A 90 1.51 5.42 16.32
C GLN A 90 0.10 5.83 16.81
N GLU A 91 -0.86 6.00 15.89
CA GLU A 91 -2.20 6.44 16.28
C GLU A 91 -3.01 5.31 16.96
N LEU A 92 -2.75 4.04 16.61
CA LEU A 92 -3.31 2.89 17.35
C LEU A 92 -2.73 2.78 18.76
N GLU A 93 -1.42 2.91 18.94
CA GLU A 93 -0.80 2.91 20.26
C GLU A 93 -1.35 4.05 21.13
N ASN A 94 -1.48 5.25 20.56
CA ASN A 94 -2.11 6.40 21.25
C ASN A 94 -3.57 6.09 21.62
N ALA A 95 -4.36 5.52 20.71
CA ALA A 95 -5.76 5.17 20.98
C ALA A 95 -5.88 4.07 22.03
N LEU A 96 -5.01 3.08 22.02
CA LEU A 96 -4.95 1.98 22.99
C LEU A 96 -4.30 2.36 24.32
N GLN A 97 -3.70 3.56 24.43
CA GLN A 97 -2.98 4.02 25.62
C GLN A 97 -1.86 3.03 26.02
N HIS A 98 -1.18 2.47 25.01
CA HIS A 98 -0.12 1.45 25.16
C HIS A 98 -0.53 0.18 25.95
N SER A 99 -1.83 -0.12 26.04
CA SER A 99 -2.34 -1.32 26.72
C SER A 99 -2.14 -2.61 25.92
N CYS A 100 -1.85 -2.49 24.63
CA CYS A 100 -1.57 -3.59 23.71
C CYS A 100 -0.45 -3.17 22.76
N PRO A 101 0.57 -4.01 22.53
CA PRO A 101 1.63 -3.68 21.57
C PRO A 101 1.09 -3.66 20.15
N VAL A 102 1.56 -2.70 19.35
CA VAL A 102 1.27 -2.57 17.93
C VAL A 102 2.58 -2.61 17.16
N VAL A 103 2.62 -3.25 16.01
CA VAL A 103 3.81 -3.29 15.15
C VAL A 103 3.43 -3.19 13.69
N SER A 104 4.23 -2.46 12.91
CA SER A 104 4.14 -2.43 11.47
C SER A 104 5.20 -3.33 10.83
N VAL A 105 4.77 -4.24 9.96
CA VAL A 105 5.62 -5.21 9.27
C VAL A 105 5.61 -4.92 7.78
N LEU A 106 6.79 -4.66 7.20
CA LEU A 106 6.96 -4.68 5.75
C LEU A 106 6.73 -6.11 5.26
N THR A 107 5.78 -6.27 4.36
CA THR A 107 5.30 -7.58 3.93
C THR A 107 5.58 -7.78 2.46
N GLN A 108 6.35 -8.81 2.11
CA GLN A 108 6.55 -9.22 0.73
C GLN A 108 5.40 -10.12 0.28
N VAL A 109 5.00 -9.99 -0.99
CA VAL A 109 3.94 -10.80 -1.60
C VAL A 109 4.45 -11.38 -2.91
N VAL A 110 4.52 -12.70 -2.99
CA VAL A 110 4.97 -13.40 -4.19
C VAL A 110 3.90 -13.33 -5.27
N VAL A 111 4.33 -12.98 -6.47
CA VAL A 111 3.49 -12.92 -7.68
C VAL A 111 4.13 -13.71 -8.82
N ASP A 112 3.35 -14.05 -9.85
CA ASP A 112 3.87 -14.65 -11.08
C ASP A 112 4.37 -13.56 -12.03
N ALA A 113 5.65 -13.60 -12.41
CA ALA A 113 6.22 -12.69 -13.40
C ALA A 113 5.53 -12.76 -14.79
N LYS A 114 4.77 -13.82 -15.05
CA LYS A 114 4.01 -14.05 -16.29
C LYS A 114 2.52 -13.72 -16.14
N ASP A 115 2.11 -13.12 -15.03
CA ASP A 115 0.71 -12.74 -14.81
C ASP A 115 0.23 -11.82 -15.97
N PRO A 116 -0.96 -12.07 -16.54
CA PRO A 116 -1.52 -11.24 -17.62
C PRO A 116 -1.64 -9.75 -17.28
N ALA A 117 -1.67 -9.38 -16.00
CA ALA A 117 -1.71 -8.01 -15.55
C ALA A 117 -0.51 -7.18 -16.02
N PHE A 118 0.65 -7.80 -16.28
CA PHE A 118 1.83 -7.10 -16.83
C PHE A 118 1.63 -6.67 -18.28
N ALA A 119 0.90 -7.46 -19.05
CA ALA A 119 0.55 -7.11 -20.43
C ALA A 119 -0.63 -6.12 -20.50
N LYS A 120 -1.48 -6.09 -19.50
CA LYS A 120 -2.67 -5.23 -19.44
C LYS A 120 -2.82 -4.57 -18.06
N PRO A 121 -2.04 -3.53 -17.78
CA PRO A 121 -2.13 -2.77 -16.53
C PRO A 121 -3.49 -2.12 -16.34
N THR A 122 -4.01 -2.21 -15.09
CA THR A 122 -5.33 -1.67 -14.73
C THR A 122 -5.34 -0.96 -13.37
N LYS A 123 -4.28 -1.08 -12.56
CA LYS A 123 -4.24 -0.48 -11.22
C LYS A 123 -3.91 1.00 -11.30
N PHE A 124 -4.85 1.83 -10.91
CA PHE A 124 -4.64 3.27 -10.82
C PHE A 124 -3.68 3.66 -9.70
N ILE A 125 -2.70 4.50 -10.03
CA ILE A 125 -1.79 5.12 -9.06
C ILE A 125 -1.64 6.62 -9.33
N GLY A 126 -1.22 7.37 -8.31
CA GLY A 126 -0.95 8.80 -8.44
C GLY A 126 -2.19 9.68 -8.57
N PRO A 127 -2.02 10.94 -8.96
CA PRO A 127 -3.09 11.90 -9.14
C PRO A 127 -3.86 11.67 -10.44
N VAL A 128 -4.97 12.38 -10.57
CA VAL A 128 -5.77 12.45 -11.80
C VAL A 128 -5.35 13.65 -12.65
N TYR A 129 -5.44 13.51 -13.96
CA TYR A 129 -5.03 14.51 -14.96
C TYR A 129 -6.16 14.82 -15.94
N SER A 130 -6.04 15.90 -16.69
CA SER A 130 -6.77 16.06 -17.95
C SER A 130 -6.27 15.02 -18.96
N HIS A 131 -7.06 14.74 -20.00
CA HIS A 131 -6.62 13.80 -21.05
C HIS A 131 -5.32 14.26 -21.74
N GLU A 132 -5.25 15.54 -22.05
CA GLU A 132 -4.09 16.15 -22.71
C GLU A 132 -2.81 16.04 -21.85
N GLU A 133 -2.92 16.39 -20.57
CA GLU A 133 -1.79 16.26 -19.64
C GLU A 133 -1.36 14.80 -19.44
N ALA A 134 -2.31 13.87 -19.32
CA ALA A 134 -2.00 12.45 -19.18
C ALA A 134 -1.26 11.89 -20.39
N LEU A 135 -1.66 12.28 -21.61
CA LEU A 135 -0.96 11.88 -22.85
C LEU A 135 0.47 12.40 -22.89
N LEU A 136 0.67 13.68 -22.55
CA LEU A 136 2.00 14.29 -22.51
C LEU A 136 2.94 13.54 -21.54
N ARG A 137 2.45 13.23 -20.34
CA ARG A 137 3.21 12.47 -19.34
C ARG A 137 3.47 11.03 -19.78
N ALA A 138 2.49 10.38 -20.40
CA ALA A 138 2.64 9.04 -20.95
C ALA A 138 3.75 8.97 -22.01
N GLU A 139 3.82 9.98 -22.89
CA GLU A 139 4.87 10.07 -23.92
C GLU A 139 6.26 10.33 -23.28
N GLN A 140 6.35 11.22 -22.31
CA GLN A 140 7.62 11.60 -21.68
C GLN A 140 8.20 10.49 -20.79
N ALA A 141 7.35 9.82 -20.00
CA ALA A 141 7.77 8.87 -18.98
C ALA A 141 7.44 7.41 -19.31
N GLY A 142 6.89 7.12 -20.50
CA GLY A 142 6.52 5.77 -20.91
C GLY A 142 5.36 5.16 -20.10
N TRP A 143 4.49 5.99 -19.52
CA TRP A 143 3.38 5.51 -18.72
C TRP A 143 2.28 4.89 -19.57
N GLN A 144 1.60 3.89 -18.99
CA GLN A 144 0.26 3.52 -19.43
C GLN A 144 -0.78 4.34 -18.66
N ILE A 145 -1.82 4.79 -19.34
CA ILE A 145 -2.89 5.61 -18.77
C ILE A 145 -4.25 5.05 -19.10
N ALA A 146 -5.22 5.28 -18.23
CA ALA A 146 -6.62 4.91 -18.46
C ALA A 146 -7.57 5.98 -17.93
N ALA A 147 -8.81 5.98 -18.43
CA ALA A 147 -9.85 6.87 -17.95
C ALA A 147 -10.27 6.50 -16.52
N ASP A 148 -10.37 7.50 -15.64
CA ASP A 148 -10.85 7.42 -14.27
C ASP A 148 -12.00 8.42 -14.10
N GLY A 149 -13.22 8.00 -14.46
CA GLY A 149 -14.38 8.85 -14.60
C GLY A 149 -14.23 9.85 -15.76
N ASP A 150 -14.29 11.14 -15.46
CA ASP A 150 -14.08 12.26 -16.41
C ASP A 150 -12.61 12.69 -16.53
N LYS A 151 -11.71 12.03 -15.83
CA LYS A 151 -10.26 12.29 -15.79
C LYS A 151 -9.46 11.10 -16.28
N TRP A 152 -8.14 11.25 -16.31
CA TRP A 152 -7.19 10.23 -16.73
C TRP A 152 -6.15 10.02 -15.64
N ARG A 153 -5.62 8.81 -15.58
CA ARG A 153 -4.69 8.43 -14.53
C ARG A 153 -3.68 7.39 -15.01
N ARG A 154 -2.48 7.38 -14.43
CA ARG A 154 -1.49 6.33 -14.65
C ARG A 154 -2.06 4.99 -14.17
N VAL A 155 -1.84 3.94 -14.98
CA VAL A 155 -2.14 2.55 -14.60
C VAL A 155 -0.86 1.73 -14.62
N VAL A 156 -0.78 0.78 -13.67
CA VAL A 156 0.34 -0.16 -13.52
C VAL A 156 -0.18 -1.58 -13.41
N ALA A 157 0.71 -2.57 -13.55
CA ALA A 157 0.37 -3.96 -13.35
C ALA A 157 -0.10 -4.23 -11.93
N SER A 158 -1.13 -5.07 -11.78
CA SER A 158 -1.64 -5.53 -10.49
C SER A 158 -1.82 -7.05 -10.54
N PRO A 159 -0.71 -7.81 -10.43
CA PRO A 159 -0.74 -9.25 -10.50
C PRO A 159 -1.44 -9.87 -9.29
N LYS A 160 -1.90 -11.12 -9.43
CA LYS A 160 -2.49 -11.89 -8.35
C LYS A 160 -1.45 -12.26 -7.30
N PRO A 161 -1.75 -12.09 -5.99
CA PRO A 161 -0.92 -12.61 -4.92
C PRO A 161 -0.96 -14.16 -4.93
N LEU A 162 0.21 -14.79 -4.74
CA LEU A 162 0.37 -16.25 -4.70
C LEU A 162 0.74 -16.74 -3.31
N ASP A 163 1.61 -15.99 -2.61
CA ASP A 163 2.15 -16.39 -1.30
C ASP A 163 2.62 -15.15 -0.52
N ILE A 164 2.62 -15.26 0.79
CA ILE A 164 3.13 -14.23 1.71
C ILE A 164 4.25 -14.88 2.54
N PRO A 165 5.53 -14.67 2.19
CA PRO A 165 6.66 -15.26 2.93
C PRO A 165 6.65 -14.96 4.43
N ASP A 166 6.17 -13.78 4.79
CA ASP A 166 6.15 -13.26 6.17
C ASP A 166 4.97 -13.78 7.01
N LEU A 167 4.09 -14.62 6.45
CA LEU A 167 2.85 -15.06 7.10
C LEU A 167 3.09 -15.78 8.45
N GLN A 168 4.18 -16.54 8.58
CA GLN A 168 4.49 -17.22 9.83
C GLN A 168 4.86 -16.24 10.94
N VAL A 169 5.59 -15.17 10.61
CA VAL A 169 5.95 -14.10 11.57
C VAL A 169 4.71 -13.32 11.97
N ILE A 170 3.84 -13.00 11.01
CA ILE A 170 2.56 -12.31 11.29
C ILE A 170 1.71 -13.14 12.25
N ARG A 171 1.58 -14.45 12.01
CA ARG A 171 0.85 -15.36 12.92
C ARG A 171 1.44 -15.40 14.32
N LEU A 172 2.76 -15.52 14.44
CA LEU A 172 3.44 -15.50 15.73
C LEU A 172 3.14 -14.23 16.54
N LEU A 173 3.16 -13.09 15.88
CA LEU A 173 2.82 -11.79 16.51
C LEU A 173 1.36 -11.75 16.96
N VAL A 174 0.43 -12.17 16.10
CA VAL A 174 -1.01 -12.24 16.43
C VAL A 174 -1.27 -13.19 17.61
N ASP A 175 -0.65 -14.37 17.60
CA ASP A 175 -0.78 -15.36 18.69
C ASP A 175 -0.19 -14.82 20.03
N SER A 176 0.74 -13.88 19.94
CA SER A 176 1.30 -13.14 21.08
C SER A 176 0.47 -11.92 21.50
N ASN A 177 -0.75 -11.76 20.98
CA ASN A 177 -1.63 -10.62 21.21
C ASN A 177 -1.04 -9.27 20.79
N VAL A 178 -0.22 -9.23 19.76
CA VAL A 178 0.26 -8.02 19.10
C VAL A 178 -0.72 -7.62 18.01
N VAL A 179 -1.10 -6.36 17.94
CA VAL A 179 -1.80 -5.79 16.78
C VAL A 179 -0.80 -5.65 15.65
N VAL A 180 -1.08 -6.23 14.49
CA VAL A 180 -0.16 -6.24 13.36
C VAL A 180 -0.69 -5.38 12.22
N VAL A 181 0.08 -4.38 11.80
CA VAL A 181 -0.15 -3.63 10.57
C VAL A 181 0.74 -4.25 9.49
N CYS A 182 0.15 -4.81 8.43
CA CYS A 182 0.88 -5.51 7.38
C CYS A 182 0.22 -5.36 6.01
N ASN A 183 0.80 -5.95 4.97
CA ASN A 183 0.30 -5.88 3.59
C ASN A 183 -0.02 -4.46 3.11
N GLY A 184 0.80 -3.48 3.50
CA GLY A 184 0.65 -2.10 3.05
C GLY A 184 0.69 -2.00 1.53
N GLY A 185 -0.36 -1.40 0.94
CA GLY A 185 -0.52 -1.31 -0.51
C GLY A 185 -0.76 -2.64 -1.22
N GLY A 186 -1.18 -3.68 -0.49
CA GLY A 186 -1.30 -5.06 -0.99
C GLY A 186 -0.02 -5.88 -0.84
N GLY A 187 0.99 -5.33 -0.16
CA GLY A 187 2.32 -5.91 0.00
C GLY A 187 3.32 -5.51 -1.09
N ILE A 188 4.59 -5.75 -0.83
CA ILE A 188 5.71 -5.48 -1.74
C ILE A 188 5.79 -6.63 -2.75
N PRO A 189 5.54 -6.38 -4.05
CA PRO A 189 5.51 -7.43 -5.05
C PRO A 189 6.90 -7.99 -5.32
N VAL A 190 7.05 -9.30 -5.19
CA VAL A 190 8.29 -10.02 -5.47
C VAL A 190 8.02 -11.27 -6.31
N VAL A 191 9.01 -11.67 -7.09
CA VAL A 191 9.02 -12.96 -7.82
C VAL A 191 9.95 -13.92 -7.08
N ARG A 192 9.52 -15.16 -6.90
CA ARG A 192 10.34 -16.24 -6.36
C ARG A 192 10.98 -17.03 -7.49
N TYR A 193 12.30 -17.14 -7.45
CA TYR A 193 13.07 -17.95 -8.39
C TYR A 193 13.23 -19.42 -7.94
N ALA A 194 13.75 -20.27 -8.83
CA ALA A 194 13.93 -21.71 -8.57
C ALA A 194 14.90 -22.01 -7.41
N ASP A 195 15.81 -21.10 -7.12
CA ASP A 195 16.74 -21.17 -5.98
C ASP A 195 16.16 -20.59 -4.67
N ASN A 196 14.86 -20.27 -4.65
CA ASN A 196 14.13 -19.60 -3.58
C ASN A 196 14.54 -18.15 -3.31
N SER A 197 15.40 -17.54 -4.10
CA SER A 197 15.66 -16.10 -4.03
C SER A 197 14.42 -15.29 -4.41
N LEU A 198 14.28 -14.10 -3.81
CA LEU A 198 13.19 -13.16 -4.09
C LEU A 198 13.78 -11.92 -4.76
N LEU A 199 13.09 -11.40 -5.77
CA LEU A 199 13.42 -10.16 -6.45
C LEU A 199 12.16 -9.31 -6.62
N GLY A 200 12.25 -8.02 -6.30
CA GLY A 200 11.17 -7.07 -6.53
C GLY A 200 10.76 -6.95 -8.00
N ILE A 201 9.50 -6.62 -8.26
CA ILE A 201 8.98 -6.47 -9.62
C ILE A 201 8.13 -5.21 -9.72
N GLU A 202 8.14 -4.59 -10.90
CA GLU A 202 7.45 -3.33 -11.22
C GLU A 202 5.91 -3.54 -11.26
N ALA A 203 5.26 -3.49 -10.08
CA ALA A 203 3.83 -3.72 -9.93
C ALA A 203 3.29 -3.06 -8.64
N VAL A 204 1.98 -2.95 -8.53
CA VAL A 204 1.26 -2.57 -7.28
C VAL A 204 0.11 -3.54 -7.08
N ILE A 205 0.17 -4.35 -6.06
CA ILE A 205 -0.86 -5.37 -5.76
C ILE A 205 -2.14 -4.70 -5.24
N ASP A 206 -3.27 -5.33 -5.49
CA ASP A 206 -4.52 -4.89 -4.89
C ASP A 206 -4.63 -5.40 -3.45
N LYS A 207 -4.82 -4.50 -2.47
CA LYS A 207 -4.91 -4.85 -1.05
C LYS A 207 -6.08 -5.79 -0.71
N ASP A 208 -7.15 -5.75 -1.53
CA ASP A 208 -8.34 -6.60 -1.30
C ASP A 208 -8.15 -8.01 -1.87
N ALA A 209 -7.06 -8.24 -2.61
CA ALA A 209 -6.69 -9.53 -3.17
C ALA A 209 -5.58 -10.25 -2.39
N SER A 210 -4.82 -9.52 -1.54
CA SER A 210 -3.67 -10.07 -0.79
C SER A 210 -4.01 -10.47 0.65
#